data_0a9c7b06030c9cbb2814c20abb7d5d3a
#
_entry.id   0a9c7b06030c9cbb2814c20abb7d5d3a
#
_cell.length_a   1.000
_cell.length_b   1.000
_cell.length_c   1.000
_cell.angle_alpha   90.00
_cell.angle_beta   90.00
_cell.angle_gamma   90.00
#
_symmetry.space_group_name_H-M   'P 1'
#
loop_
_entity.id
_entity.type
_entity.pdbx_description
1 polymer ?
#
loop_
_entity_poly.entity_id
_entity_poly.type
_entity_poly.pdbx_seq_one_letter_code
_entity_poly.pdbx_strand_id
1 'polypeptide(L)'
;EISCSLVGSEMCIRDRMYTVFLAIPCYNEQEVLPETSKQLREKMNSLINSGKISDKSRIVFINDGSADNTWQIISELHSSDKIFQGIKLSRNKGHQNALLAGLMTLRDKCDAVISLDADLQDDINAIDEMIEKFINGCDIVYGVRSARKTDTFFKKTTAEGFYKIMSAMGVETVYNHADYRLMSRRALEGLSQYKEVNLFLRGIVPMVGYKTDVVYYERHERFAGESKYPLKKMLSFAMEGITSLSVKPIRMITSLGVIIFAVSIIMLIYFLVRHFMGATVLGWTSLAVSVWAIGGLQLLAIGVIGEYIGKIYLETKGRPRYIIETYLDDEK
;
A
#
# COMPACT_ATOMS: atom_id res chain seq x y z
N GLU A 1 36.25 31.93 -13.90
CA GLU A 1 35.51 32.24 -12.64
C GLU A 1 34.16 31.50 -12.50
N ILE A 2 33.68 30.78 -13.52
CA ILE A 2 32.42 30.01 -13.44
C ILE A 2 32.61 28.56 -12.97
N SER A 3 33.84 28.06 -12.99
CA SER A 3 34.17 26.68 -12.57
C SER A 3 34.24 26.44 -11.07
N CYS A 4 34.40 27.49 -10.23
CA CYS A 4 34.61 27.35 -8.79
C CYS A 4 33.31 27.28 -7.97
N SER A 5 32.16 27.67 -8.53
CA SER A 5 30.87 27.68 -7.81
C SER A 5 30.15 26.31 -7.82
N LEU A 6 30.39 25.49 -8.86
CA LEU A 6 29.80 24.15 -8.96
C LEU A 6 30.49 23.12 -8.05
N VAL A 7 31.81 23.20 -7.89
CA VAL A 7 32.56 22.30 -6.99
C VAL A 7 32.24 22.59 -5.52
N GLY A 8 31.97 23.85 -5.16
CA GLY A 8 31.55 24.21 -3.77
C GLY A 8 30.15 23.71 -3.41
N SER A 9 29.22 23.59 -4.37
CA SER A 9 27.88 23.10 -4.09
C SER A 9 27.82 21.58 -3.91
N GLU A 10 28.61 20.82 -4.65
CA GLU A 10 28.68 19.35 -4.49
C GLU A 10 29.41 18.94 -3.19
N MET A 11 30.40 19.71 -2.75
CA MET A 11 31.12 19.43 -1.50
C MET A 11 30.27 19.80 -0.27
N CYS A 12 29.42 20.84 -0.32
CA CYS A 12 28.47 21.17 0.75
C CYS A 12 27.31 20.16 0.91
N ILE A 13 26.94 19.45 -0.15
CA ILE A 13 25.88 18.43 -0.10
C ILE A 13 26.38 17.14 0.59
N ARG A 14 27.65 16.81 0.49
CA ARG A 14 28.24 15.60 1.08
C ARG A 14 28.40 15.65 2.61
N ASP A 15 28.52 16.83 3.20
CA ASP A 15 28.73 17.00 4.65
C ASP A 15 27.42 17.19 5.46
N ARG A 16 26.26 17.18 4.78
CA ARG A 16 24.96 17.32 5.44
C ARG A 16 24.47 15.98 5.95
N MET A 17 24.44 15.80 7.28
CA MET A 17 23.77 14.67 7.90
C MET A 17 22.26 14.77 7.70
N TYR A 18 21.66 13.76 7.05
CA TYR A 18 20.23 13.70 6.80
C TYR A 18 19.46 13.29 8.05
N THR A 19 18.35 13.96 8.30
CA THR A 19 17.39 13.57 9.34
C THR A 19 16.43 12.52 8.77
N VAL A 20 16.46 11.31 9.35
CA VAL A 20 15.64 10.17 8.92
C VAL A 20 14.72 9.73 10.05
N PHE A 21 13.42 9.66 9.78
CA PHE A 21 12.45 9.17 10.74
C PHE A 21 11.96 7.77 10.36
N LEU A 22 11.74 6.92 11.37
CA LEU A 22 11.08 5.62 11.19
C LEU A 22 9.60 5.79 11.52
N ALA A 23 8.71 5.39 10.63
CA ALA A 23 7.25 5.44 10.82
C ALA A 23 6.69 4.02 10.96
N ILE A 24 6.15 3.70 12.15
CA ILE A 24 5.78 2.34 12.54
C ILE A 24 4.31 2.33 12.98
N PRO A 25 3.36 1.92 12.11
CA PRO A 25 1.98 1.77 12.50
C PRO A 25 1.81 0.58 13.45
N CYS A 26 1.05 0.80 14.54
CA CYS A 26 0.81 -0.16 15.62
C CYS A 26 -0.69 -0.28 15.90
N TYR A 27 -1.19 -1.52 16.00
CA TYR A 27 -2.55 -1.80 16.44
C TYR A 27 -2.60 -3.08 17.27
N ASN A 28 -2.80 -2.94 18.59
CA ASN A 28 -2.76 -4.02 19.56
C ASN A 28 -1.44 -4.83 19.52
N GLU A 29 -0.32 -4.11 19.64
CA GLU A 29 1.05 -4.66 19.54
C GLU A 29 1.81 -4.60 20.87
N GLN A 30 1.09 -4.61 22.03
CA GLN A 30 1.70 -4.51 23.37
C GLN A 30 2.76 -5.57 23.63
N GLU A 31 2.63 -6.79 23.05
CA GLU A 31 3.55 -7.90 23.27
C GLU A 31 4.87 -7.76 22.49
N VAL A 32 4.80 -7.14 21.31
CA VAL A 32 5.94 -7.05 20.38
C VAL A 32 6.69 -5.74 20.56
N LEU A 33 5.99 -4.66 20.89
CA LEU A 33 6.53 -3.30 20.92
C LEU A 33 7.78 -3.11 21.81
N PRO A 34 7.92 -3.76 23.00
CA PRO A 34 9.13 -3.64 23.82
C PRO A 34 10.38 -4.15 23.11
N GLU A 35 10.30 -5.29 22.42
CA GLU A 35 11.45 -5.83 21.67
C GLU A 35 11.72 -5.01 20.40
N THR A 36 10.67 -4.61 19.68
CA THR A 36 10.78 -3.77 18.50
C THR A 36 11.45 -2.43 18.82
N SER A 37 11.04 -1.76 19.89
CA SER A 37 11.63 -0.49 20.31
C SER A 37 13.11 -0.64 20.68
N LYS A 38 13.49 -1.72 21.34
CA LYS A 38 14.87 -2.00 21.70
C LYS A 38 15.75 -2.17 20.46
N GLN A 39 15.37 -3.03 19.53
CA GLN A 39 16.16 -3.31 18.33
C GLN A 39 16.26 -2.08 17.42
N LEU A 40 15.17 -1.34 17.24
CA LEU A 40 15.18 -0.11 16.44
C LEU A 40 16.02 1.00 17.08
N ARG A 41 16.01 1.12 18.41
CA ARG A 41 16.89 2.05 19.13
C ARG A 41 18.36 1.71 18.92
N GLU A 42 18.74 0.44 19.06
CA GLU A 42 20.11 -0.02 18.83
C GLU A 42 20.54 0.29 17.39
N LYS A 43 19.68 0.03 16.40
CA LYS A 43 19.94 0.32 15.00
C LYS A 43 20.09 1.82 14.74
N MET A 44 19.16 2.65 15.21
CA MET A 44 19.24 4.10 15.04
C MET A 44 20.48 4.71 15.69
N ASN A 45 20.81 4.29 16.90
CA ASN A 45 22.03 4.74 17.58
C ASN A 45 23.29 4.34 16.82
N SER A 46 23.34 3.14 16.24
CA SER A 46 24.45 2.72 15.38
C SER A 46 24.62 3.63 14.15
N LEU A 47 23.51 3.97 13.49
CA LEU A 47 23.49 4.87 12.33
C LEU A 47 23.90 6.30 12.68
N ILE A 48 23.45 6.82 13.83
CA ILE A 48 23.83 8.15 14.34
C ILE A 48 25.32 8.17 14.70
N ASN A 49 25.80 7.19 15.46
CA ASN A 49 27.19 7.10 15.90
C ASN A 49 28.17 6.91 14.73
N SER A 50 27.72 6.25 13.64
CA SER A 50 28.52 6.12 12.42
C SER A 50 28.48 7.36 11.52
N GLY A 51 27.72 8.39 11.89
CA GLY A 51 27.57 9.63 11.11
C GLY A 51 26.77 9.47 9.81
N LYS A 52 26.05 8.37 9.63
CA LYS A 52 25.20 8.14 8.45
C LYS A 52 23.92 8.99 8.46
N ILE A 53 23.37 9.26 9.65
CA ILE A 53 22.17 10.08 9.85
C ILE A 53 22.38 11.07 11.02
N SER A 54 21.55 12.11 11.05
CA SER A 54 21.55 13.13 12.09
C SER A 54 21.06 12.60 13.44
N ASP A 55 21.56 13.14 14.54
CA ASP A 55 21.07 12.94 15.91
C ASP A 55 19.63 13.42 16.13
N LYS A 56 19.08 14.22 15.20
CA LYS A 56 17.67 14.62 15.17
C LYS A 56 16.73 13.54 14.60
N SER A 57 17.29 12.41 14.14
CA SER A 57 16.49 11.28 13.64
C SER A 57 15.68 10.62 14.75
N ARG A 58 14.46 10.16 14.45
CA ARG A 58 13.49 9.68 15.45
C ARG A 58 12.81 8.39 15.02
N ILE A 59 12.31 7.64 16.01
CA ILE A 59 11.46 6.47 15.85
C ILE A 59 10.04 6.88 16.25
N VAL A 60 9.10 6.84 15.31
CA VAL A 60 7.74 7.33 15.51
C VAL A 60 6.75 6.18 15.41
N PHE A 61 6.13 5.84 16.52
CA PHE A 61 5.06 4.85 16.58
C PHE A 61 3.71 5.51 16.32
N ILE A 62 2.93 4.95 15.40
CA ILE A 62 1.60 5.46 15.04
C ILE A 62 0.54 4.50 15.59
N ASN A 63 -0.07 4.84 16.71
CA ASN A 63 -1.12 4.05 17.32
C ASN A 63 -2.46 4.23 16.60
N ASP A 64 -2.94 3.19 15.94
CA ASP A 64 -4.20 3.16 15.20
C ASP A 64 -5.41 2.83 16.11
N GLY A 65 -5.53 3.55 17.22
CA GLY A 65 -6.66 3.37 18.14
C GLY A 65 -6.67 2.00 18.80
N SER A 66 -5.52 1.52 19.30
CA SER A 66 -5.40 0.26 20.04
C SER A 66 -6.29 0.23 21.29
N ALA A 67 -6.81 -0.96 21.60
CA ALA A 67 -7.63 -1.19 22.79
C ALA A 67 -6.82 -1.75 23.96
N ASP A 68 -5.59 -2.18 23.71
CA ASP A 68 -4.63 -2.71 24.70
C ASP A 68 -3.68 -1.61 25.23
N ASN A 69 -2.60 -2.00 25.92
CA ASN A 69 -1.63 -1.09 26.50
C ASN A 69 -0.61 -0.49 25.48
N THR A 70 -0.80 -0.70 24.18
CA THR A 70 0.13 -0.20 23.14
C THR A 70 0.42 1.30 23.30
N TRP A 71 -0.60 2.14 23.50
CA TRP A 71 -0.41 3.59 23.65
C TRP A 71 0.32 3.96 24.95
N GLN A 72 0.06 3.25 26.02
CA GLN A 72 0.77 3.47 27.28
C GLN A 72 2.26 3.19 27.12
N ILE A 73 2.62 2.06 26.49
CA ILE A 73 4.02 1.70 26.23
C ILE A 73 4.71 2.78 25.37
N ILE A 74 4.05 3.28 24.31
CA ILE A 74 4.59 4.35 23.47
C ILE A 74 4.86 5.61 24.30
N SER A 75 3.94 5.98 25.20
CA SER A 75 4.07 7.17 26.05
C SER A 75 5.22 7.03 27.07
N GLU A 76 5.41 5.83 27.63
CA GLU A 76 6.51 5.51 28.51
C GLU A 76 7.86 5.54 27.79
N LEU A 77 7.94 5.00 26.57
CA LEU A 77 9.14 5.06 25.72
C LEU A 77 9.52 6.51 25.41
N HIS A 78 8.55 7.35 25.00
CA HIS A 78 8.78 8.76 24.74
C HIS A 78 9.29 9.52 25.98
N SER A 79 8.73 9.20 27.15
CA SER A 79 9.14 9.83 28.41
C SER A 79 10.54 9.42 28.86
N SER A 80 10.98 8.21 28.50
CA SER A 80 12.28 7.67 28.88
C SER A 80 13.42 8.06 27.94
N ASP A 81 13.13 8.19 26.65
CA ASP A 81 14.14 8.46 25.62
C ASP A 81 13.51 9.29 24.47
N LYS A 82 14.06 10.47 24.21
CA LYS A 82 13.58 11.40 23.18
C LYS A 82 13.71 10.90 21.75
N ILE A 83 14.43 9.80 21.52
CA ILE A 83 14.49 9.17 20.20
C ILE A 83 13.12 8.63 19.78
N PHE A 84 12.24 8.31 20.76
CA PHE A 84 10.91 7.81 20.53
C PHE A 84 9.88 8.92 20.51
N GLN A 85 9.02 8.91 19.51
CA GLN A 85 7.85 9.78 19.38
C GLN A 85 6.60 8.95 19.17
N GLY A 86 5.43 9.52 19.41
CA GLY A 86 4.16 8.81 19.29
C GLY A 86 3.06 9.64 18.66
N ILE A 87 2.36 9.07 17.68
CA ILE A 87 1.15 9.64 17.09
C ILE A 87 -0.02 8.73 17.46
N LYS A 88 -1.08 9.28 18.07
CA LYS A 88 -2.30 8.56 18.41
C LYS A 88 -3.44 9.01 17.51
N LEU A 89 -4.07 8.07 16.83
CA LEU A 89 -5.30 8.33 16.10
C LEU A 89 -6.51 8.23 17.04
N SER A 90 -7.53 9.05 16.77
CA SER A 90 -8.77 9.10 17.57
C SER A 90 -9.56 7.78 17.58
N ARG A 91 -9.35 6.91 16.58
CA ARG A 91 -9.95 5.57 16.45
C ARG A 91 -9.21 4.76 15.40
N ASN A 92 -9.43 3.46 15.38
CA ASN A 92 -8.92 2.58 14.34
C ASN A 92 -9.41 3.01 12.94
N LYS A 93 -8.46 3.20 12.03
CA LYS A 93 -8.68 3.59 10.62
C LYS A 93 -8.05 2.60 9.64
N GLY A 94 -7.40 1.58 10.16
CA GLY A 94 -6.67 0.56 9.41
C GLY A 94 -5.24 0.97 9.06
N HIS A 95 -4.40 -0.04 8.88
CA HIS A 95 -2.95 0.07 8.72
C HIS A 95 -2.52 1.16 7.70
N GLN A 96 -3.12 1.19 6.51
CA GLN A 96 -2.74 2.16 5.47
C GLN A 96 -3.02 3.61 5.85
N ASN A 97 -4.16 3.88 6.51
CA ASN A 97 -4.50 5.23 6.98
C ASN A 97 -3.62 5.64 8.16
N ALA A 98 -3.28 4.72 9.06
CA ALA A 98 -2.35 4.98 10.15
C ALA A 98 -0.96 5.31 9.61
N LEU A 99 -0.45 4.51 8.66
CA LEU A 99 0.82 4.79 7.99
C LEU A 99 0.79 6.15 7.28
N LEU A 100 -0.26 6.45 6.51
CA LEU A 100 -0.39 7.75 5.85
C LEU A 100 -0.42 8.90 6.86
N ALA A 101 -1.09 8.75 8.01
CA ALA A 101 -1.09 9.74 9.07
C ALA A 101 0.33 10.05 9.57
N GLY A 102 1.13 9.00 9.80
CA GLY A 102 2.54 9.13 10.15
C GLY A 102 3.33 9.87 9.07
N LEU A 103 3.29 9.37 7.82
CA LEU A 103 4.04 9.94 6.70
C LEU A 103 3.73 11.44 6.50
N MET A 104 2.45 11.82 6.56
CA MET A 104 2.04 13.23 6.35
C MET A 104 2.42 14.13 7.54
N THR A 105 2.38 13.62 8.77
CA THR A 105 2.78 14.39 9.97
C THR A 105 4.29 14.63 10.00
N LEU A 106 5.08 13.65 9.51
CA LEU A 106 6.54 13.68 9.55
C LEU A 106 7.16 14.38 8.33
N ARG A 107 6.40 14.60 7.27
CA ARG A 107 6.85 15.14 5.98
C ARG A 107 7.74 16.38 6.10
N ASP A 108 7.34 17.33 6.93
CA ASP A 108 8.01 18.61 7.06
C ASP A 108 9.09 18.61 8.16
N LYS A 109 9.22 17.51 8.92
CA LYS A 109 10.11 17.38 10.09
C LYS A 109 11.43 16.65 9.81
N CYS A 110 11.55 15.97 8.67
CA CYS A 110 12.73 15.18 8.32
C CYS A 110 13.05 15.25 6.83
N ASP A 111 14.21 14.76 6.42
CA ASP A 111 14.62 14.68 5.03
C ASP A 111 14.08 13.40 4.34
N ALA A 112 13.90 12.32 5.10
CA ALA A 112 13.30 11.08 4.64
C ALA A 112 12.57 10.34 5.77
N VAL A 113 11.56 9.56 5.39
CA VAL A 113 10.84 8.64 6.29
C VAL A 113 10.99 7.22 5.79
N ILE A 114 11.32 6.29 6.70
CA ILE A 114 11.29 4.85 6.44
C ILE A 114 10.07 4.27 7.15
N SER A 115 9.16 3.68 6.40
CA SER A 115 8.03 2.92 6.95
C SER A 115 8.39 1.47 7.14
N LEU A 116 7.99 0.86 8.25
CA LEU A 116 8.16 -0.56 8.53
C LEU A 116 7.07 -1.06 9.48
N ASP A 117 6.80 -2.39 9.44
CA ASP A 117 5.83 -3.03 10.33
C ASP A 117 6.41 -3.21 11.74
N ALA A 118 5.55 -3.19 12.77
CA ALA A 118 5.96 -3.33 14.17
C ALA A 118 6.41 -4.76 14.56
N ASP A 119 6.12 -5.78 13.74
CA ASP A 119 6.24 -7.20 14.07
C ASP A 119 7.64 -7.82 13.86
N LEU A 120 8.64 -7.00 13.52
CA LEU A 120 10.04 -7.40 13.28
C LEU A 120 10.20 -8.50 12.20
N GLN A 121 9.24 -8.65 11.30
CA GLN A 121 9.38 -9.60 10.18
C GLN A 121 10.29 -9.09 9.08
N ASP A 122 10.37 -7.78 8.91
CA ASP A 122 11.23 -7.14 7.92
C ASP A 122 12.62 -6.91 8.52
N ASP A 123 13.67 -7.21 7.75
CA ASP A 123 15.04 -7.10 8.22
C ASP A 123 15.44 -5.63 8.42
N ILE A 124 15.66 -5.25 9.68
CA ILE A 124 16.11 -3.89 10.05
C ILE A 124 17.49 -3.53 9.47
N ASN A 125 18.30 -4.49 9.05
CA ASN A 125 19.59 -4.18 8.45
C ASN A 125 19.47 -3.62 7.03
N ALA A 126 18.35 -3.86 6.36
CA ALA A 126 18.06 -3.24 5.06
C ALA A 126 17.98 -1.69 5.13
N ILE A 127 17.78 -1.12 6.33
CA ILE A 127 17.78 0.34 6.55
C ILE A 127 19.10 0.97 6.10
N ASP A 128 20.25 0.32 6.31
CA ASP A 128 21.55 0.85 5.89
C ASP A 128 21.59 1.08 4.39
N GLU A 129 21.23 0.06 3.61
CA GLU A 129 21.24 0.14 2.15
C GLU A 129 20.17 1.12 1.63
N MET A 130 19.02 1.21 2.29
CA MET A 130 18.00 2.20 1.94
C MET A 130 18.52 3.63 2.10
N ILE A 131 19.21 3.91 3.20
CA ILE A 131 19.81 5.24 3.46
C ILE A 131 20.92 5.52 2.45
N GLU A 132 21.79 4.55 2.12
CA GLU A 132 22.82 4.72 1.12
C GLU A 132 22.27 5.06 -0.26
N LYS A 133 21.20 4.38 -0.69
CA LYS A 133 20.52 4.68 -1.96
C LYS A 133 19.84 6.05 -1.95
N PHE A 134 19.27 6.45 -0.82
CA PHE A 134 18.70 7.79 -0.65
C PHE A 134 19.79 8.88 -0.76
N ILE A 135 20.94 8.72 -0.09
CA ILE A 135 22.10 9.63 -0.19
C ILE A 135 22.59 9.71 -1.64
N ASN A 136 22.53 8.62 -2.41
CA ASN A 136 22.87 8.56 -3.82
C ASN A 136 21.75 9.14 -4.74
N GLY A 137 20.77 9.81 -4.17
CA GLY A 137 19.76 10.58 -4.88
C GLY A 137 18.52 9.78 -5.32
N CYS A 138 18.21 8.65 -4.70
CA CYS A 138 16.92 7.98 -4.86
C CYS A 138 15.89 8.64 -3.94
N ASP A 139 14.69 8.91 -4.46
CA ASP A 139 13.60 9.50 -3.69
C ASP A 139 12.73 8.46 -2.99
N ILE A 140 12.63 7.28 -3.59
CA ILE A 140 11.84 6.17 -3.06
C ILE A 140 12.68 4.90 -3.16
N VAL A 141 12.89 4.21 -2.03
CA VAL A 141 13.58 2.93 -1.99
C VAL A 141 12.65 1.87 -1.42
N TYR A 142 12.31 0.87 -2.25
CA TYR A 142 11.40 -0.20 -1.85
C TYR A 142 12.15 -1.35 -1.22
N GLY A 143 11.67 -1.82 -0.07
CA GLY A 143 12.06 -3.12 0.47
C GLY A 143 11.30 -4.22 -0.27
N VAL A 144 12.04 -5.10 -0.92
CA VAL A 144 11.49 -6.24 -1.67
C VAL A 144 11.91 -7.54 -0.97
N ARG A 145 10.91 -8.36 -0.64
CA ARG A 145 11.16 -9.65 0.01
C ARG A 145 11.78 -10.61 -0.99
N SER A 146 12.98 -11.10 -0.69
CA SER A 146 13.60 -12.18 -1.45
C SER A 146 12.75 -13.45 -1.34
N ALA A 147 12.59 -14.18 -2.46
CA ALA A 147 11.79 -15.39 -2.49
C ALA A 147 12.37 -16.43 -1.52
N ARG A 148 11.56 -16.96 -0.60
CA ARG A 148 11.97 -18.08 0.27
C ARG A 148 12.24 -19.33 -0.56
N LYS A 149 13.36 -19.97 -0.32
CA LYS A 149 13.65 -21.33 -0.86
C LYS A 149 12.62 -22.39 -0.43
N THR A 150 11.82 -22.08 0.60
CA THR A 150 10.80 -22.95 1.21
C THR A 150 9.37 -22.70 0.70
N ASP A 151 9.15 -21.73 -0.22
CA ASP A 151 7.80 -21.50 -0.73
C ASP A 151 7.36 -22.64 -1.63
N THR A 152 6.24 -23.26 -1.25
CA THR A 152 5.62 -24.35 -2.02
C THR A 152 5.29 -23.85 -3.44
N PHE A 153 5.54 -24.69 -4.47
CA PHE A 153 5.24 -24.39 -5.89
C PHE A 153 3.84 -23.79 -6.08
N PHE A 154 2.86 -24.27 -5.35
CA PHE A 154 1.49 -23.74 -5.37
C PHE A 154 1.40 -22.30 -4.90
N LYS A 155 2.10 -21.90 -3.81
CA LYS A 155 2.11 -20.52 -3.32
C LYS A 155 2.77 -19.57 -4.31
N LYS A 156 3.88 -20.00 -4.92
CA LYS A 156 4.59 -19.20 -5.93
C LYS A 156 3.73 -18.96 -7.16
N THR A 157 3.14 -20.03 -7.73
CA THR A 157 2.27 -19.93 -8.92
C THR A 157 1.02 -19.08 -8.66
N THR A 158 0.41 -19.20 -7.46
CA THR A 158 -0.75 -18.39 -7.07
C THR A 158 -0.38 -16.91 -6.93
N ALA A 159 0.77 -16.60 -6.33
CA ALA A 159 1.26 -15.23 -6.21
C ALA A 159 1.59 -14.63 -7.58
N GLU A 160 2.30 -15.36 -8.45
CA GLU A 160 2.60 -14.91 -9.81
C GLU A 160 1.31 -14.69 -10.64
N GLY A 161 0.35 -15.59 -10.52
CA GLY A 161 -0.98 -15.45 -11.14
C GLY A 161 -1.70 -14.19 -10.65
N PHE A 162 -1.66 -13.93 -9.35
CA PHE A 162 -2.22 -12.73 -8.74
C PHE A 162 -1.60 -11.45 -9.32
N TYR A 163 -0.28 -11.34 -9.36
CA TYR A 163 0.38 -10.14 -9.92
C TYR A 163 0.14 -9.98 -11.42
N LYS A 164 0.07 -11.11 -12.18
CA LYS A 164 -0.30 -11.07 -13.62
C LYS A 164 -1.72 -10.53 -13.82
N ILE A 165 -2.67 -10.95 -13.00
CA ILE A 165 -4.05 -10.45 -13.04
C ILE A 165 -4.07 -8.95 -12.70
N MET A 166 -3.39 -8.51 -11.64
CA MET A 166 -3.30 -7.10 -11.26
C MET A 166 -2.74 -6.25 -12.39
N SER A 167 -1.64 -6.67 -13.00
CA SER A 167 -1.02 -5.99 -14.15
C SER A 167 -1.93 -5.99 -15.38
N ALA A 168 -2.55 -7.14 -15.73
CA ALA A 168 -3.52 -7.22 -16.81
C ALA A 168 -4.73 -6.30 -16.58
N MET A 169 -5.12 -6.11 -15.32
CA MET A 169 -6.17 -5.17 -14.92
C MET A 169 -5.70 -3.73 -14.86
N GLY A 170 -4.42 -3.44 -15.14
CA GLY A 170 -3.86 -2.08 -15.23
C GLY A 170 -3.42 -1.48 -13.91
N VAL A 171 -3.17 -2.31 -12.90
CA VAL A 171 -2.59 -1.91 -11.63
C VAL A 171 -1.09 -2.15 -11.68
N GLU A 172 -0.31 -1.08 -11.75
CA GLU A 172 1.15 -1.14 -11.70
C GLU A 172 1.59 -1.22 -10.24
N THR A 173 2.15 -2.36 -9.84
CA THR A 173 2.70 -2.55 -8.51
C THR A 173 4.10 -3.15 -8.62
N VAL A 174 5.01 -2.74 -7.75
CA VAL A 174 6.32 -3.39 -7.65
C VAL A 174 6.12 -4.81 -7.11
N TYR A 175 6.67 -5.82 -7.82
CA TYR A 175 6.50 -7.21 -7.45
C TYR A 175 7.04 -7.48 -6.04
N ASN A 176 6.25 -8.15 -5.20
CA ASN A 176 6.62 -8.62 -3.85
C ASN A 176 7.14 -7.54 -2.88
N HIS A 177 6.81 -6.24 -3.11
CA HIS A 177 7.17 -5.19 -2.17
C HIS A 177 6.23 -5.16 -0.95
N ALA A 178 6.82 -4.85 0.19
CA ALA A 178 6.11 -4.60 1.45
C ALA A 178 5.77 -3.11 1.62
N ASP A 179 5.11 -2.75 2.72
CA ASP A 179 4.99 -1.36 3.15
C ASP A 179 6.30 -0.83 3.77
N TYR A 180 7.37 -1.66 3.74
CA TYR A 180 8.73 -1.32 4.10
C TYR A 180 9.39 -0.54 2.95
N ARG A 181 9.55 0.77 3.14
CA ARG A 181 10.12 1.66 2.12
C ARG A 181 10.66 2.93 2.74
N LEU A 182 11.69 3.49 2.11
CA LEU A 182 12.16 4.84 2.36
C LEU A 182 11.50 5.79 1.36
N MET A 183 11.06 6.96 1.83
CA MET A 183 10.54 8.05 1.00
C MET A 183 11.19 9.38 1.40
N SER A 184 11.76 10.10 0.43
CA SER A 184 12.30 11.45 0.63
C SER A 184 11.19 12.45 0.96
N ARG A 185 11.53 13.61 1.55
CA ARG A 185 10.58 14.72 1.75
C ARG A 185 9.87 15.06 0.44
N ARG A 186 10.60 15.17 -0.67
CA ARG A 186 10.04 15.47 -2.00
C ARG A 186 9.02 14.40 -2.44
N ALA A 187 9.31 13.13 -2.19
CA ALA A 187 8.37 12.05 -2.48
C ALA A 187 7.12 12.11 -1.60
N LEU A 188 7.26 12.49 -0.32
CA LEU A 188 6.13 12.70 0.58
C LEU A 188 5.28 13.91 0.20
N GLU A 189 5.90 15.00 -0.27
CA GLU A 189 5.20 16.16 -0.84
C GLU A 189 4.39 15.75 -2.08
N GLY A 190 4.98 14.97 -2.99
CA GLY A 190 4.27 14.39 -4.13
C GLY A 190 3.10 13.52 -3.70
N LEU A 191 3.31 12.61 -2.75
CA LEU A 191 2.25 11.75 -2.19
C LEU A 191 1.12 12.55 -1.54
N SER A 192 1.41 13.69 -0.92
CA SER A 192 0.41 14.53 -0.25
C SER A 192 -0.64 15.13 -1.20
N GLN A 193 -0.35 15.17 -2.49
CA GLN A 193 -1.28 15.66 -3.53
C GLN A 193 -2.38 14.64 -3.86
N TYR A 194 -2.16 13.35 -3.55
CA TYR A 194 -3.14 12.29 -3.73
C TYR A 194 -4.14 12.29 -2.56
N LYS A 195 -5.36 12.74 -2.84
CA LYS A 195 -6.41 12.95 -1.83
C LYS A 195 -7.43 11.83 -1.77
N GLU A 196 -7.20 10.74 -2.47
CA GLU A 196 -8.13 9.60 -2.55
C GLU A 196 -8.45 9.04 -1.16
N VAL A 197 -9.76 8.88 -0.89
CA VAL A 197 -10.26 8.26 0.35
C VAL A 197 -10.06 6.75 0.29
N ASN A 198 -10.19 6.16 -0.92
CA ASN A 198 -9.92 4.74 -1.18
C ASN A 198 -8.41 4.49 -1.29
N LEU A 199 -7.72 4.56 -0.16
CA LEU A 199 -6.27 4.53 -0.10
C LEU A 199 -5.71 3.13 -0.42
N PHE A 200 -4.87 3.07 -1.46
CA PHE A 200 -4.06 1.89 -1.78
C PHE A 200 -2.60 2.31 -1.98
N LEU A 201 -1.87 2.49 -0.87
CA LEU A 201 -0.52 3.06 -0.87
C LEU A 201 0.45 2.30 -1.79
N ARG A 202 0.32 0.96 -1.89
CA ARG A 202 1.18 0.15 -2.77
C ARG A 202 1.02 0.46 -4.25
N GLY A 203 -0.12 1.01 -4.65
CA GLY A 203 -0.36 1.46 -6.02
C GLY A 203 -0.11 2.95 -6.21
N ILE A 204 -0.41 3.78 -5.19
CA ILE A 204 -0.27 5.24 -5.30
C ILE A 204 1.20 5.68 -5.25
N VAL A 205 2.02 5.09 -4.37
CA VAL A 205 3.43 5.47 -4.22
C VAL A 205 4.22 5.34 -5.53
N PRO A 206 4.10 4.28 -6.34
CA PRO A 206 4.74 4.23 -7.65
C PRO A 206 4.29 5.35 -8.62
N MET A 207 3.04 5.82 -8.50
CA MET A 207 2.50 6.89 -9.36
C MET A 207 3.13 8.27 -9.08
N VAL A 208 3.83 8.45 -7.94
CA VAL A 208 4.57 9.68 -7.62
C VAL A 208 5.70 9.92 -8.63
N GLY A 209 6.31 8.85 -9.18
CA GLY A 209 7.13 8.91 -10.39
C GLY A 209 8.54 9.48 -10.24
N TYR A 210 9.06 9.64 -9.02
CA TYR A 210 10.44 10.07 -8.79
C TYR A 210 11.43 8.90 -8.95
N LYS A 211 12.75 9.18 -8.82
CA LYS A 211 13.79 8.18 -8.93
C LYS A 211 13.64 7.10 -7.85
N THR A 212 13.48 5.86 -8.27
CA THR A 212 13.26 4.72 -7.38
C THR A 212 14.39 3.70 -7.46
N ASP A 213 14.57 2.94 -6.38
CA ASP A 213 15.44 1.76 -6.33
C ASP A 213 14.82 0.70 -5.38
N VAL A 214 15.41 -0.48 -5.32
CA VAL A 214 14.95 -1.60 -4.50
C VAL A 214 16.07 -2.14 -3.63
N VAL A 215 15.74 -2.55 -2.40
CA VAL A 215 16.60 -3.29 -1.49
C VAL A 215 16.00 -4.64 -1.24
N TYR A 216 16.77 -5.71 -1.46
CA TYR A 216 16.31 -7.08 -1.22
C TYR A 216 16.65 -7.51 0.19
N TYR A 217 15.67 -8.06 0.92
CA TYR A 217 15.89 -8.58 2.26
C TYR A 217 15.18 -9.91 2.48
N GLU A 218 15.65 -10.68 3.45
CA GLU A 218 15.01 -11.92 3.89
C GLU A 218 13.97 -11.61 4.97
N ARG A 219 12.80 -12.23 4.85
CA ARG A 219 11.74 -12.09 5.85
C ARG A 219 11.96 -13.06 7.00
N HIS A 220 12.02 -12.56 8.22
CA HIS A 220 12.08 -13.35 9.44
C HIS A 220 10.71 -13.93 9.84
N GLU A 221 10.72 -14.92 10.73
CA GLU A 221 9.49 -15.40 11.36
C GLU A 221 8.97 -14.36 12.35
N ARG A 222 7.66 -14.30 12.54
CA ARG A 222 7.07 -13.40 13.53
C ARG A 222 7.59 -13.71 14.92
N PHE A 223 7.95 -12.69 15.69
CA PHE A 223 8.35 -12.84 17.08
C PHE A 223 7.19 -13.32 17.97
N ALA A 224 5.94 -12.87 17.72
CA ALA A 224 4.73 -13.30 18.40
C ALA A 224 3.49 -13.17 17.51
N GLY A 225 2.43 -13.97 17.80
CA GLY A 225 1.14 -13.93 17.13
C GLY A 225 0.96 -14.87 15.93
N GLU A 226 -0.29 -15.34 15.68
CA GLU A 226 -0.63 -16.23 14.58
C GLU A 226 -0.98 -15.46 13.31
N SER A 227 -0.35 -15.82 12.18
CA SER A 227 -0.67 -15.28 10.85
C SER A 227 -1.84 -16.07 10.23
N LYS A 228 -3.06 -15.59 10.40
CA LYS A 228 -4.24 -16.11 9.68
C LYS A 228 -4.58 -15.18 8.51
N TYR A 229 -3.96 -15.42 7.33
CA TYR A 229 -4.41 -14.80 6.08
C TYR A 229 -5.22 -15.82 5.26
N PRO A 230 -6.54 -15.91 5.46
CA PRO A 230 -7.39 -16.77 4.62
C PRO A 230 -7.44 -16.25 3.17
N LEU A 231 -7.57 -17.16 2.20
CA LEU A 231 -7.71 -16.85 0.76
C LEU A 231 -8.76 -15.75 0.49
N LYS A 232 -9.83 -15.72 1.28
CA LYS A 232 -10.88 -14.69 1.21
C LYS A 232 -10.33 -13.27 1.42
N LYS A 233 -9.39 -13.06 2.35
CA LYS A 233 -8.75 -11.75 2.57
C LYS A 233 -7.83 -11.35 1.42
N MET A 234 -7.11 -12.31 0.83
CA MET A 234 -6.28 -12.05 -0.35
C MET A 234 -7.13 -11.62 -1.55
N LEU A 235 -8.25 -12.31 -1.79
CA LEU A 235 -9.16 -11.98 -2.88
C LEU A 235 -9.83 -10.60 -2.66
N SER A 236 -10.26 -10.31 -1.44
CA SER A 236 -10.79 -9.00 -1.07
C SER A 236 -9.78 -7.88 -1.32
N PHE A 237 -8.52 -8.08 -0.92
CA PHE A 237 -7.44 -7.12 -1.13
C PHE A 237 -7.14 -6.90 -2.62
N ALA A 238 -7.20 -7.98 -3.44
CA ALA A 238 -7.07 -7.88 -4.89
C ALA A 238 -8.19 -7.05 -5.51
N MET A 239 -9.43 -7.35 -5.15
CA MET A 239 -10.61 -6.63 -5.65
C MET A 239 -10.56 -5.16 -5.25
N GLU A 240 -10.17 -4.86 -4.02
CA GLU A 240 -9.99 -3.49 -3.54
C GLU A 240 -8.93 -2.73 -4.34
N GLY A 241 -7.76 -3.34 -4.57
CA GLY A 241 -6.69 -2.75 -5.39
C GLY A 241 -7.11 -2.51 -6.84
N ILE A 242 -7.74 -3.51 -7.49
CA ILE A 242 -8.21 -3.40 -8.88
C ILE A 242 -9.27 -2.30 -9.01
N THR A 243 -10.27 -2.31 -8.15
CA THR A 243 -11.39 -1.36 -8.25
C THR A 243 -11.02 0.06 -7.77
N SER A 244 -9.94 0.21 -6.99
CA SER A 244 -9.43 1.54 -6.60
C SER A 244 -8.57 2.18 -7.69
N LEU A 245 -7.79 1.40 -8.44
CA LEU A 245 -6.80 1.94 -9.37
C LEU A 245 -7.14 1.71 -10.85
N SER A 246 -8.15 0.92 -11.17
CA SER A 246 -8.43 0.55 -12.55
C SER A 246 -9.91 0.59 -12.91
N VAL A 247 -10.22 1.12 -14.09
CA VAL A 247 -11.55 1.08 -14.70
C VAL A 247 -11.70 -0.09 -15.69
N LYS A 248 -10.68 -0.94 -15.86
CA LYS A 248 -10.72 -2.07 -16.79
C LYS A 248 -11.86 -3.05 -16.52
N PRO A 249 -12.25 -3.41 -15.28
CA PRO A 249 -13.39 -4.27 -15.02
C PRO A 249 -14.69 -3.77 -15.66
N ILE A 250 -14.96 -2.45 -15.58
CA ILE A 250 -16.12 -1.85 -16.22
C ILE A 250 -16.04 -1.99 -17.74
N ARG A 251 -14.87 -1.70 -18.32
CA ARG A 251 -14.65 -1.83 -19.78
C ARG A 251 -14.82 -3.26 -20.27
N MET A 252 -14.38 -4.26 -19.49
CA MET A 252 -14.56 -5.67 -19.82
C MET A 252 -16.05 -6.04 -19.84
N ILE A 253 -16.84 -5.58 -18.89
CA ILE A 253 -18.29 -5.79 -18.84
C ILE A 253 -18.93 -5.13 -20.05
N THR A 254 -18.56 -3.90 -20.39
CA THR A 254 -19.08 -3.20 -21.57
C THR A 254 -18.75 -3.98 -22.84
N SER A 255 -17.50 -4.44 -23.01
CA SER A 255 -17.09 -5.23 -24.18
C SER A 255 -17.88 -6.54 -24.30
N LEU A 256 -18.07 -7.24 -23.16
CA LEU A 256 -18.88 -8.45 -23.11
C LEU A 256 -20.33 -8.16 -23.48
N GLY A 257 -20.90 -7.08 -22.99
CA GLY A 257 -22.26 -6.61 -23.34
C GLY A 257 -22.41 -6.36 -24.85
N VAL A 258 -21.44 -5.71 -25.48
CA VAL A 258 -21.42 -5.46 -26.93
C VAL A 258 -21.38 -6.77 -27.70
N ILE A 259 -20.55 -7.74 -27.27
CA ILE A 259 -20.46 -9.05 -27.93
C ILE A 259 -21.80 -9.81 -27.83
N ILE A 260 -22.39 -9.86 -26.63
CA ILE A 260 -23.70 -10.50 -26.41
C ILE A 260 -24.78 -9.83 -27.26
N PHE A 261 -24.79 -8.49 -27.32
CA PHE A 261 -25.74 -7.75 -28.14
C PHE A 261 -25.58 -8.09 -29.63
N ALA A 262 -24.35 -8.13 -30.16
CA ALA A 262 -24.09 -8.52 -31.55
C ALA A 262 -24.58 -9.95 -31.85
N VAL A 263 -24.28 -10.90 -30.96
CA VAL A 263 -24.78 -12.29 -31.07
C VAL A 263 -26.32 -12.32 -31.03
N SER A 264 -26.94 -11.54 -30.17
CA SER A 264 -28.41 -11.47 -30.06
C SER A 264 -29.06 -10.94 -31.37
N ILE A 265 -28.45 -9.97 -32.03
CA ILE A 265 -28.94 -9.50 -33.35
C ILE A 265 -28.83 -10.60 -34.40
N ILE A 266 -27.70 -11.32 -34.45
CA ILE A 266 -27.52 -12.43 -35.39
C ILE A 266 -28.58 -13.52 -35.14
N MET A 267 -28.80 -13.88 -33.89
CA MET A 267 -29.83 -14.86 -33.52
C MET A 267 -31.24 -14.37 -33.83
N LEU A 268 -31.54 -13.09 -33.63
CA LEU A 268 -32.82 -12.51 -34.00
C LEU A 268 -33.09 -12.66 -35.51
N ILE A 269 -32.12 -12.30 -36.35
CA ILE A 269 -32.22 -12.45 -37.81
C ILE A 269 -32.42 -13.91 -38.19
N TYR A 270 -31.64 -14.82 -37.59
CA TYR A 270 -31.79 -16.27 -37.82
C TYR A 270 -33.20 -16.76 -37.50
N PHE A 271 -33.74 -16.40 -36.34
CA PHE A 271 -35.09 -16.84 -35.95
C PHE A 271 -36.18 -16.21 -36.80
N LEU A 272 -36.02 -14.96 -37.25
CA LEU A 272 -36.95 -14.33 -38.21
C LEU A 272 -36.97 -15.09 -39.55
N VAL A 273 -35.82 -15.41 -40.12
CA VAL A 273 -35.70 -16.20 -41.35
C VAL A 273 -36.36 -17.58 -41.19
N ARG A 274 -36.08 -18.26 -40.08
CA ARG A 274 -36.68 -19.60 -39.79
C ARG A 274 -38.19 -19.50 -39.62
N HIS A 275 -38.70 -18.44 -39.05
CA HIS A 275 -40.14 -18.19 -38.90
C HIS A 275 -40.82 -18.05 -40.27
N PHE A 276 -40.27 -17.24 -41.16
CA PHE A 276 -40.78 -17.06 -42.53
C PHE A 276 -40.67 -18.33 -43.38
N MET A 277 -39.76 -19.23 -43.06
CA MET A 277 -39.62 -20.54 -43.72
C MET A 277 -40.57 -21.61 -43.15
N GLY A 278 -41.45 -21.28 -42.23
CA GLY A 278 -42.46 -22.18 -41.62
C GLY A 278 -41.86 -23.22 -40.66
N ALA A 279 -40.59 -23.07 -40.26
CA ALA A 279 -39.96 -23.99 -39.33
C ALA A 279 -40.14 -23.48 -37.89
N THR A 280 -41.13 -23.97 -37.15
CA THR A 280 -41.31 -23.69 -35.74
C THR A 280 -40.25 -24.35 -34.88
N VAL A 281 -39.71 -23.60 -33.92
CA VAL A 281 -38.68 -24.13 -33.00
C VAL A 281 -39.36 -24.50 -31.67
N LEU A 282 -39.37 -25.77 -31.31
CA LEU A 282 -39.71 -26.26 -29.98
C LEU A 282 -38.55 -25.94 -29.03
N GLY A 283 -38.72 -24.99 -28.05
CA GLY A 283 -37.58 -24.53 -27.27
C GLY A 283 -37.86 -23.83 -25.96
N TRP A 284 -38.92 -24.22 -25.21
CA TRP A 284 -39.24 -23.62 -23.91
C TRP A 284 -38.04 -23.64 -22.94
N THR A 285 -37.34 -24.78 -22.85
CA THR A 285 -36.21 -24.99 -21.95
C THR A 285 -35.02 -24.08 -22.32
N SER A 286 -34.73 -23.93 -23.62
CA SER A 286 -33.64 -23.06 -24.07
C SER A 286 -33.94 -21.57 -23.82
N LEU A 287 -35.19 -21.16 -24.00
CA LEU A 287 -35.65 -19.81 -23.69
C LEU A 287 -35.49 -19.51 -22.18
N ALA A 288 -35.97 -20.41 -21.34
CA ALA A 288 -35.89 -20.24 -19.89
C ALA A 288 -34.44 -20.13 -19.42
N VAL A 289 -33.54 -21.04 -19.87
CA VAL A 289 -32.12 -21.01 -19.52
C VAL A 289 -31.46 -19.70 -20.00
N SER A 290 -31.77 -19.25 -21.21
CA SER A 290 -31.22 -17.98 -21.74
C SER A 290 -31.63 -16.77 -20.93
N VAL A 291 -32.92 -16.67 -20.50
CA VAL A 291 -33.42 -15.59 -19.67
C VAL A 291 -32.73 -15.56 -18.32
N TRP A 292 -32.57 -16.71 -17.66
CA TRP A 292 -31.86 -16.81 -16.38
C TRP A 292 -30.39 -16.47 -16.51
N ALA A 293 -29.71 -16.91 -17.56
CA ALA A 293 -28.29 -16.62 -17.82
C ALA A 293 -28.08 -15.11 -18.05
N ILE A 294 -28.91 -14.47 -18.88
CA ILE A 294 -28.83 -13.02 -19.13
C ILE A 294 -29.15 -12.24 -17.86
N GLY A 295 -30.19 -12.63 -17.12
CA GLY A 295 -30.54 -11.99 -15.85
C GLY A 295 -29.40 -12.08 -14.82
N GLY A 296 -28.77 -13.25 -14.68
CA GLY A 296 -27.62 -13.42 -13.82
C GLY A 296 -26.42 -12.55 -14.21
N LEU A 297 -26.12 -12.48 -15.52
CA LEU A 297 -25.05 -11.61 -16.05
C LEU A 297 -25.33 -10.12 -15.83
N GLN A 298 -26.60 -9.70 -16.00
CA GLN A 298 -27.00 -8.32 -15.72
C GLN A 298 -26.83 -7.97 -14.24
N LEU A 299 -27.23 -8.85 -13.32
CA LEU A 299 -27.06 -8.62 -11.87
C LEU A 299 -25.57 -8.52 -11.50
N LEU A 300 -24.71 -9.34 -12.09
CA LEU A 300 -23.27 -9.26 -11.90
C LEU A 300 -22.69 -7.94 -12.41
N ALA A 301 -23.12 -7.50 -13.60
CA ALA A 301 -22.70 -6.22 -14.17
C ALA A 301 -23.13 -5.04 -13.29
N ILE A 302 -24.38 -5.04 -12.82
CA ILE A 302 -24.92 -4.03 -11.90
C ILE A 302 -24.12 -4.05 -10.58
N GLY A 303 -23.78 -5.22 -10.05
CA GLY A 303 -22.98 -5.37 -8.85
C GLY A 303 -21.61 -4.72 -8.98
N VAL A 304 -20.90 -4.93 -10.08
CA VAL A 304 -19.59 -4.29 -10.34
C VAL A 304 -19.75 -2.76 -10.48
N ILE A 305 -20.75 -2.29 -11.21
CA ILE A 305 -21.04 -0.85 -11.31
C ILE A 305 -21.35 -0.26 -9.93
N GLY A 306 -22.12 -0.97 -9.11
CA GLY A 306 -22.46 -0.57 -7.75
C GLY A 306 -21.21 -0.40 -6.86
N GLU A 307 -20.21 -1.27 -7.01
CA GLU A 307 -18.94 -1.17 -6.29
C GLU A 307 -18.21 0.15 -6.65
N TYR A 308 -18.13 0.50 -7.93
CA TYR A 308 -17.52 1.77 -8.35
C TYR A 308 -18.33 3.00 -7.91
N ILE A 309 -19.66 2.93 -7.98
CA ILE A 309 -20.53 4.01 -7.46
C ILE A 309 -20.30 4.18 -5.96
N GLY A 310 -20.18 3.08 -5.21
CA GLY A 310 -19.87 3.11 -3.78
C GLY A 310 -18.54 3.81 -3.49
N LYS A 311 -17.49 3.56 -4.28
CA LYS A 311 -16.20 4.25 -4.17
C LYS A 311 -16.29 5.73 -4.52
N ILE A 312 -16.96 6.08 -5.62
CA ILE A 312 -17.21 7.49 -6.01
C ILE A 312 -17.97 8.22 -4.90
N TYR A 313 -18.95 7.58 -4.28
CA TYR A 313 -19.71 8.15 -3.16
C TYR A 313 -18.81 8.47 -1.95
N LEU A 314 -17.84 7.59 -1.61
CA LEU A 314 -16.91 7.83 -0.54
C LEU A 314 -15.95 8.99 -0.87
N GLU A 315 -15.44 9.04 -2.12
CA GLU A 315 -14.59 10.13 -2.60
C GLU A 315 -15.32 11.48 -2.58
N THR A 316 -16.54 11.52 -3.08
CA THR A 316 -17.37 12.74 -3.14
C THR A 316 -17.68 13.30 -1.74
N LYS A 317 -17.79 12.43 -0.73
CA LYS A 317 -18.00 12.89 0.66
C LYS A 317 -16.80 13.58 1.26
N GLY A 318 -15.58 13.37 0.76
CA GLY A 318 -14.36 14.02 1.22
C GLY A 318 -14.11 13.91 2.72
N ARG A 319 -14.51 12.80 3.36
CA ARG A 319 -14.34 12.60 4.81
C ARG A 319 -12.87 12.44 5.16
N PRO A 320 -12.42 12.98 6.33
CA PRO A 320 -11.04 12.81 6.77
C PRO A 320 -10.66 11.32 6.85
N ARG A 321 -9.55 10.97 6.23
CA ARG A 321 -9.01 9.60 6.26
C ARG A 321 -8.65 9.18 7.67
N TYR A 322 -8.09 10.09 8.46
CA TYR A 322 -7.73 9.91 9.87
C TYR A 322 -7.91 11.23 10.64
N ILE A 323 -7.90 11.15 11.95
CA ILE A 323 -7.86 12.30 12.86
C ILE A 323 -6.80 11.97 13.91
N ILE A 324 -5.81 12.84 14.06
CA ILE A 324 -4.78 12.72 15.09
C ILE A 324 -5.37 13.29 16.38
N GLU A 325 -5.37 12.46 17.44
CA GLU A 325 -5.80 12.86 18.79
C GLU A 325 -4.64 13.48 19.58
N THR A 326 -3.45 12.85 19.48
CA THR A 326 -2.27 13.28 20.24
C THR A 326 -1.02 13.04 19.41
N TYR A 327 -0.08 13.98 19.49
CA TYR A 327 1.27 13.80 18.97
C TYR A 327 2.28 14.10 20.09
N LEU A 328 3.07 13.09 20.46
CA LEU A 328 4.16 13.19 21.42
C LEU A 328 5.44 13.51 20.62
N ASP A 329 5.82 14.80 20.60
CA ASP A 329 7.07 15.28 19.97
C ASP A 329 7.91 16.07 20.97
N ASP A 330 9.11 16.46 20.52
CA ASP A 330 10.08 17.18 21.35
C ASP A 330 9.78 18.70 21.48
N GLU A 331 8.77 19.20 20.76
CA GLU A 331 8.42 20.62 20.70
C GLU A 331 7.42 20.99 21.80
N LYS A 332 7.88 20.96 23.08
CA LYS A 332 7.25 21.66 24.19
C LYS A 332 8.26 22.32 25.09
#